data_4810b8adfec2baca71a9e455081523d8
#
_entry.id   4810b8adfec2baca71a9e455081523d8
#
_cell.length_a   1.000
_cell.length_b   1.000
_cell.length_c   1.000
_cell.angle_alpha   90.00
_cell.angle_beta   90.00
_cell.angle_gamma   90.00
#
_symmetry.space_group_name_H-M   'P 1'
#
loop_
_entity.id
_entity.type
_entity.pdbx_description
1 polymer ?
#
loop_
_entity_poly.entity_id
_entity_poly.type
_entity_poly.pdbx_seq_one_letter_code
_entity_poly.pdbx_strand_id
1 'polypeptide(L)'
;MSQTEVKADKVVDARGSFCPGPLMELIKVLKKAEADFIAEVWSADEGSKNDIPAWANKAKFAEFIASIPADGYTRFQVKRV
;
A
#
# COMPACT_ATOMS: atom_id res chain seq x y z
N MET A 1 -3.37 17.70 12.65
CA MET A 1 -3.64 16.46 12.00
C MET A 1 -2.55 16.12 11.06
N SER A 2 -1.84 15.13 11.36
CA SER A 2 -0.67 14.84 10.56
C SER A 2 -0.94 13.82 9.46
N GLN A 3 -1.88 12.95 9.65
CA GLN A 3 -2.14 11.89 8.70
C GLN A 3 -3.35 12.22 7.84
N THR A 4 -3.22 12.00 6.56
CA THR A 4 -4.32 12.20 5.64
C THR A 4 -4.76 10.84 5.13
N GLU A 5 -5.58 10.20 5.92
CA GLU A 5 -6.12 8.92 5.52
C GLU A 5 -7.26 9.13 4.55
N VAL A 6 -7.25 8.39 3.44
CA VAL A 6 -8.31 8.45 2.45
C VAL A 6 -9.05 7.13 2.44
N LYS A 7 -10.25 7.14 1.87
CA LYS A 7 -11.03 5.93 1.77
C LYS A 7 -10.46 5.06 0.68
N ALA A 8 -10.13 3.81 1.02
CA ALA A 8 -9.58 2.87 0.05
C ALA A 8 -10.70 2.26 -0.78
N ASP A 9 -10.42 2.08 -2.06
CA ASP A 9 -11.35 1.38 -2.96
C ASP A 9 -11.23 -0.13 -2.79
N LYS A 10 -10.06 -0.60 -2.38
CA LYS A 10 -9.84 -2.01 -2.13
C LYS A 10 -8.83 -2.17 -1.01
N VAL A 11 -9.10 -3.10 -0.10
CA VAL A 11 -8.19 -3.45 0.98
C VAL A 11 -7.64 -4.83 0.71
N VAL A 12 -6.31 -4.95 0.77
CA VAL A 12 -5.62 -6.23 0.63
C VAL A 12 -5.03 -6.60 1.98
N ASP A 13 -5.53 -7.68 2.58
CA ASP A 13 -5.02 -8.14 3.87
C ASP A 13 -3.87 -9.11 3.61
N ALA A 14 -2.65 -8.60 3.74
CA ALA A 14 -1.44 -9.38 3.54
C ALA A 14 -0.68 -9.58 4.85
N ARG A 15 -1.37 -9.57 5.97
CA ARG A 15 -0.71 -9.64 7.27
C ARG A 15 0.02 -10.96 7.52
N GLY A 16 -0.39 -12.03 6.85
CA GLY A 16 0.28 -13.31 6.99
C GLY A 16 1.43 -13.53 6.04
N SER A 17 1.72 -12.56 5.19
CA SER A 17 2.75 -12.67 4.16
C SER A 17 3.99 -11.88 4.53
N PHE A 18 5.13 -12.29 3.98
CA PHE A 18 6.39 -11.57 4.16
C PHE A 18 6.78 -10.92 2.84
N CYS A 19 7.51 -9.79 2.94
CA CYS A 19 8.01 -9.12 1.76
C CYS A 19 8.85 -10.07 0.92
N PRO A 20 8.64 -10.09 -0.41
CA PRO A 20 7.91 -9.10 -1.19
C PRO A 20 6.41 -9.41 -1.36
N GLY A 21 5.84 -10.32 -0.58
CA GLY A 21 4.44 -10.70 -0.73
C GLY A 21 3.45 -9.55 -0.71
N PRO A 22 3.44 -8.72 0.38
CA PRO A 22 2.51 -7.59 0.42
C PRO A 22 2.72 -6.61 -0.73
N LEU A 23 3.97 -6.34 -1.08
CA LEU A 23 4.27 -5.45 -2.19
C LEU A 23 3.77 -6.01 -3.50
N MET A 24 3.95 -7.30 -3.73
CA MET A 24 3.49 -7.92 -4.97
C MET A 24 1.97 -7.88 -5.11
N GLU A 25 1.26 -8.06 -3.99
CA GLU A 25 -0.19 -7.97 -4.03
C GLU A 25 -0.64 -6.55 -4.38
N LEU A 26 0.02 -5.56 -3.82
CA LEU A 26 -0.27 -4.16 -4.13
C LEU A 26 -0.04 -3.87 -5.62
N ILE A 27 1.07 -4.34 -6.16
CA ILE A 27 1.39 -4.13 -7.57
C ILE A 27 0.32 -4.75 -8.46
N LYS A 28 -0.12 -5.96 -8.15
CA LYS A 28 -1.15 -6.62 -8.93
C LYS A 28 -2.44 -5.82 -8.96
N VAL A 29 -2.84 -5.31 -7.81
CA VAL A 29 -4.08 -4.53 -7.72
C VAL A 29 -3.95 -3.27 -8.54
N LEU A 30 -2.85 -2.54 -8.38
CA LEU A 30 -2.70 -1.26 -9.06
C LEU A 30 -2.53 -1.40 -10.57
N LYS A 31 -1.91 -2.47 -11.04
CA LYS A 31 -1.77 -2.67 -12.48
C LYS A 31 -3.10 -2.82 -13.18
N LYS A 32 -4.09 -3.35 -12.49
CA LYS A 32 -5.42 -3.56 -13.06
C LYS A 32 -6.38 -2.42 -12.75
N ALA A 33 -5.95 -1.47 -11.94
CA ALA A 33 -6.81 -0.40 -11.48
C ALA A 33 -6.87 0.73 -12.47
N GLU A 34 -7.94 1.52 -12.36
CA GLU A 34 -8.07 2.75 -13.15
C GLU A 34 -7.44 3.91 -12.39
N ALA A 35 -7.30 5.04 -13.07
CA ALA A 35 -6.75 6.23 -12.44
C ALA A 35 -7.58 6.62 -11.22
N ASP A 36 -6.90 7.12 -10.19
CA ASP A 36 -7.49 7.54 -8.92
C ASP A 36 -7.96 6.41 -8.03
N PHE A 37 -7.74 5.16 -8.42
CA PHE A 37 -8.05 4.01 -7.58
C PHE A 37 -7.09 3.98 -6.40
N ILE A 38 -7.63 3.78 -5.20
CA ILE A 38 -6.83 3.75 -3.99
C ILE A 38 -6.84 2.34 -3.41
N ALA A 39 -5.65 1.77 -3.30
CA ALA A 39 -5.47 0.45 -2.70
C ALA A 39 -4.86 0.60 -1.32
N GLU A 40 -5.33 -0.20 -0.39
CA GLU A 40 -4.78 -0.25 0.95
C GLU A 40 -4.28 -1.65 1.20
N VAL A 41 -3.01 -1.76 1.61
CA VAL A 41 -2.40 -3.06 1.91
C VAL A 41 -2.07 -3.11 3.39
N TRP A 42 -2.47 -4.17 4.05
CA TRP A 42 -2.17 -4.41 5.45
C TRP A 42 -0.99 -5.37 5.53
N SER A 43 0.09 -4.95 6.18
CA SER A 43 1.28 -5.77 6.30
C SER A 43 1.83 -5.72 7.71
N ALA A 44 2.19 -6.87 8.25
CA ALA A 44 2.88 -6.98 9.53
C ALA A 44 4.39 -7.10 9.33
N ASP A 45 4.86 -7.15 8.10
CA ASP A 45 6.27 -7.30 7.78
C ASP A 45 7.01 -5.98 7.83
N GLU A 46 8.09 -5.92 8.60
CA GLU A 46 8.86 -4.69 8.75
C GLU A 46 9.46 -4.21 7.43
N GLY A 47 9.83 -5.14 6.55
CA GLY A 47 10.39 -4.78 5.26
C GLY A 47 9.44 -3.96 4.40
N SER A 48 8.14 -4.17 4.57
CA SER A 48 7.14 -3.43 3.81
C SER A 48 7.17 -1.93 4.09
N LYS A 49 7.59 -1.55 5.30
CA LYS A 49 7.65 -0.13 5.65
C LYS A 49 8.64 0.64 4.79
N ASN A 50 9.65 -0.04 4.29
CA ASN A 50 10.62 0.57 3.38
C ASN A 50 10.29 0.27 1.93
N ASP A 51 9.86 -0.95 1.65
CA ASP A 51 9.72 -1.41 0.28
C ASP A 51 8.52 -0.80 -0.44
N ILE A 52 7.40 -0.65 0.26
CA ILE A 52 6.21 -0.12 -0.38
C ILE A 52 6.38 1.36 -0.75
N PRO A 53 6.84 2.24 0.15
CA PRO A 53 7.08 3.62 -0.26
C PRO A 53 8.15 3.75 -1.35
N ALA A 54 9.20 2.94 -1.25
CA ALA A 54 10.27 3.00 -2.25
C ALA A 54 9.76 2.60 -3.62
N TRP A 55 8.96 1.53 -3.67
CA TRP A 55 8.38 1.11 -4.94
C TRP A 55 7.46 2.17 -5.50
N ALA A 56 6.61 2.74 -4.66
CA ALA A 56 5.65 3.74 -5.11
C ALA A 56 6.35 4.98 -5.68
N ASN A 57 7.48 5.35 -5.08
CA ASN A 57 8.24 6.50 -5.57
C ASN A 57 8.87 6.23 -6.93
N LYS A 58 9.15 4.97 -7.25
CA LYS A 58 9.76 4.60 -8.53
C LYS A 58 8.72 4.29 -9.60
N ALA A 59 7.57 3.81 -9.20
CA ALA A 59 6.53 3.41 -10.15
C ALA A 59 5.82 4.65 -10.69
N LYS A 60 5.76 4.77 -12.00
CA LYS A 60 5.17 5.95 -12.61
C LYS A 60 3.65 5.95 -12.55
N PHE A 61 3.06 4.82 -12.23
CA PHE A 61 1.61 4.70 -12.16
C PHE A 61 1.07 4.64 -10.73
N ALA A 62 1.91 4.96 -9.74
CA ALA A 62 1.51 4.86 -8.34
C ALA A 62 1.97 6.08 -7.57
N GLU A 63 1.16 6.48 -6.59
CA GLU A 63 1.49 7.58 -5.69
C GLU A 63 1.26 7.12 -4.27
N PHE A 64 2.28 7.18 -3.44
CA PHE A 64 2.17 6.80 -2.04
C PHE A 64 1.38 7.86 -1.29
N ILE A 65 0.36 7.43 -0.54
CA ILE A 65 -0.49 8.36 0.19
C ILE A 65 -0.12 8.40 1.67
N ALA A 66 -0.18 7.26 2.33
CA ALA A 66 0.02 7.24 3.77
C ALA A 66 0.42 5.86 4.27
N SER A 67 1.11 5.88 5.41
CA SER A 67 1.45 4.69 6.16
C SER A 67 0.82 4.87 7.53
N ILE A 68 -0.17 4.06 7.85
CA ILE A 68 -0.99 4.25 9.03
C ILE A 68 -0.75 3.08 9.99
N PRO A 69 -0.15 3.36 11.16
CA PRO A 69 0.07 2.29 12.14
C PRO A 69 -1.25 1.73 12.64
N ALA A 70 -1.29 0.42 12.82
CA ALA A 70 -2.42 -0.27 13.38
C ALA A 70 -1.92 -1.25 14.43
N ASP A 71 -2.84 -1.95 15.08
CA ASP A 71 -2.48 -2.86 16.15
C ASP A 71 -1.86 -4.13 15.57
N GLY A 72 -0.54 -4.20 15.60
CA GLY A 72 0.19 -5.38 15.12
C GLY A 72 0.50 -5.38 13.63
N TYR A 73 0.17 -4.31 12.91
CA TYR A 73 0.45 -4.22 11.49
C TYR A 73 0.41 -2.76 11.04
N THR A 74 0.72 -2.53 9.77
CA THR A 74 0.67 -1.20 9.18
C THR A 74 -0.22 -1.21 7.95
N ARG A 75 -1.01 -0.16 7.79
CA ARG A 75 -1.87 0.03 6.62
C ARG A 75 -1.18 0.98 5.66
N PHE A 76 -0.95 0.53 4.44
CA PHE A 76 -0.29 1.35 3.42
C PHE A 76 -1.30 1.71 2.36
N GLN A 77 -1.45 3.00 2.11
CA GLN A 77 -2.39 3.49 1.10
C GLN A 77 -1.63 4.05 -0.08
N VAL A 78 -1.95 3.56 -1.27
CA VAL A 78 -1.29 3.94 -2.51
C VAL A 78 -2.36 4.16 -3.57
N LYS A 79 -2.19 5.24 -4.32
CA LYS A 79 -3.15 5.64 -5.34
C LYS A 79 -2.60 5.31 -6.73
N ARG A 80 -3.47 4.84 -7.61
CA ARG A 80 -3.17 4.67 -9.02
C ARG A 80 -3.30 6.03 -9.71
N VAL A 81 -2.22 6.52 -10.27
CA VAL A 81 -2.25 7.81 -10.98
C VAL A 81 -2.49 7.64 -12.46
#